data_0553b8f3add2aaa8c3f2231dcb77f7bf
#
_entry.id   0553b8f3add2aaa8c3f2231dcb77f7bf
#
_cell.length_a   1.000
_cell.length_b   1.000
_cell.length_c   1.000
_cell.angle_alpha   90.00
_cell.angle_beta   90.00
_cell.angle_gamma   90.00
#
_symmetry.space_group_name_H-M   'P 1'
#
loop_
_entity.id
_entity.type
_entity.pdbx_description
1 polymer ?
#
loop_
_entity_poly.entity_id
_entity_poly.type
_entity_poly.pdbx_seq_one_letter_code
_entity_poly.pdbx_strand_id
1 'polypeptide(L)'
;MCTAVTFETKDFYFGRTLDYEHSFSEEVTVTPRNFPLKFRHWRTLENHYAIIGMAAVVDDYPLYFEAANECGLAVAGLNFPHNACYFPIQSGKENVAPFEFILRILALCKSLGEAASALQNTNLCNINF
;
A
#
# COMPACT_ATOMS: atom_id res chain seq x y z
N MET A 1 17.03 7.70 4.51
CA MET A 1 16.91 6.40 3.79
C MET A 1 16.03 5.48 4.61
N CYS A 2 14.98 4.93 4.01
CA CYS A 2 14.05 4.04 4.72
C CYS A 2 14.60 2.61 4.78
N THR A 3 14.34 1.90 5.88
CA THR A 3 14.72 0.50 6.09
C THR A 3 13.50 -0.28 6.54
N ALA A 4 13.31 -1.48 6.03
CA ALA A 4 12.29 -2.41 6.52
C ALA A 4 12.97 -3.68 7.03
N VAL A 5 12.40 -4.28 8.06
CA VAL A 5 12.92 -5.51 8.69
C VAL A 5 11.76 -6.44 9.04
N THR A 6 12.01 -7.72 8.87
CA THR A 6 11.17 -8.78 9.43
C THR A 6 12.00 -9.58 10.42
N PHE A 7 11.37 -10.00 11.50
CA PHE A 7 12.00 -10.80 12.53
C PHE A 7 11.02 -11.83 13.07
N GLU A 8 11.42 -13.09 13.09
CA GLU A 8 10.61 -14.20 13.55
C GLU A 8 11.24 -14.87 14.77
N THR A 9 10.42 -15.07 15.80
CA THR A 9 10.73 -15.84 17.01
C THR A 9 9.57 -16.80 17.27
N LYS A 10 8.94 -16.72 18.45
CA LYS A 10 7.63 -17.28 18.72
C LYS A 10 6.52 -16.54 17.93
N ASP A 11 6.71 -15.25 17.75
CA ASP A 11 5.83 -14.37 17.02
C ASP A 11 6.60 -13.74 15.84
N PHE A 12 5.86 -13.26 14.83
CA PHE A 12 6.41 -12.57 13.68
C PHE A 12 6.31 -11.06 13.87
N TYR A 13 7.40 -10.36 13.62
CA TYR A 13 7.49 -8.90 13.71
C TYR A 13 7.84 -8.31 12.35
N PHE A 14 7.17 -7.23 12.02
CA PHE A 14 7.44 -6.42 10.86
C PHE A 14 7.60 -4.97 11.31
N GLY A 15 8.64 -4.30 10.84
CA GLY A 15 8.91 -2.92 11.18
C GLY A 15 9.64 -2.19 10.08
N ARG A 16 9.56 -0.85 10.12
CA ARG A 16 10.29 0.01 9.19
C ARG A 16 10.64 1.33 9.84
N THR A 17 11.65 2.03 9.30
CA THR A 17 11.97 3.41 9.62
C THR A 17 11.42 4.33 8.51
N LEU A 18 10.69 5.38 8.89
CA LEU A 18 10.20 6.41 7.98
C LEU A 18 11.17 7.61 8.03
N ASP A 19 12.15 7.61 7.13
CA ASP A 19 13.21 8.62 7.13
C ASP A 19 12.95 9.66 6.04
N TYR A 20 12.22 10.71 6.40
CA TYR A 20 11.98 11.89 5.58
C TYR A 20 12.55 13.14 6.25
N GLU A 21 12.88 14.15 5.45
CA GLU A 21 13.40 15.43 5.94
C GLU A 21 12.31 16.32 6.56
N HIS A 22 11.04 16.01 6.31
CA HIS A 22 9.87 16.72 6.83
C HIS A 22 8.72 15.75 7.09
N SER A 23 7.81 16.16 7.98
CA SER A 23 6.59 15.41 8.25
C SER A 23 5.53 15.69 7.17
N PHE A 24 4.78 14.66 6.82
CA PHE A 24 3.56 14.73 6.00
C PHE A 24 2.29 14.75 6.87
N SER A 25 2.44 15.03 8.17
CA SER A 25 1.36 14.90 9.17
C SER A 25 0.86 13.46 9.24
N GLU A 26 1.82 12.52 9.16
CA GLU A 26 1.54 11.09 9.23
C GLU A 26 1.00 10.70 10.61
N GLU A 27 0.01 9.84 10.61
CA GLU A 27 -0.64 9.33 11.81
C GLU A 27 -0.99 7.84 11.67
N VAL A 28 -1.23 7.18 12.81
CA VAL A 28 -1.74 5.81 12.80
C VAL A 28 -3.19 5.84 12.35
N THR A 29 -3.43 5.27 11.18
CA THR A 29 -4.75 5.30 10.53
C THR A 29 -5.32 3.88 10.44
N VAL A 30 -6.61 3.76 10.74
CA VAL A 30 -7.37 2.52 10.55
C VAL A 30 -8.38 2.71 9.42
N THR A 31 -8.30 1.87 8.41
CA THR A 31 -9.31 1.79 7.35
C THR A 31 -10.21 0.57 7.63
N PRO A 32 -11.46 0.77 8.09
CA PRO A 32 -12.37 -0.33 8.41
C PRO A 32 -12.88 -1.05 7.16
N ARG A 33 -13.34 -2.30 7.31
CA ARG A 33 -13.75 -3.20 6.21
C ARG A 33 -14.73 -2.61 5.19
N ASN A 34 -15.60 -1.71 5.62
CA ASN A 34 -16.67 -1.15 4.79
C ASN A 34 -16.41 0.32 4.41
N PHE A 35 -15.19 0.79 4.60
CA PHE A 35 -14.83 2.13 4.15
C PHE A 35 -14.69 2.12 2.61
N PRO A 36 -15.41 2.98 1.88
CA PRO A 36 -15.37 2.95 0.40
C PRO A 36 -14.02 3.44 -0.11
N LEU A 37 -13.24 2.53 -0.70
CA LEU A 37 -11.95 2.84 -1.30
C LEU A 37 -12.12 3.15 -2.78
N LYS A 38 -11.81 4.38 -3.17
CA LYS A 38 -11.85 4.86 -4.56
C LYS A 38 -10.46 4.80 -5.17
N PHE A 39 -10.31 4.10 -6.29
CA PHE A 39 -9.08 4.00 -7.05
C PHE A 39 -9.18 4.79 -8.37
N ARG A 40 -8.09 5.40 -8.82
CA ARG A 40 -8.09 6.27 -10.00
C ARG A 40 -8.44 5.55 -11.29
N HIS A 41 -7.96 4.34 -11.46
CA HIS A 41 -8.15 3.55 -12.69
C HIS A 41 -8.85 2.22 -12.44
N TRP A 42 -9.56 2.13 -11.34
CA TRP A 42 -10.29 0.94 -10.98
C TRP A 42 -11.62 1.29 -10.27
N ARG A 43 -12.39 0.26 -9.98
CA ARG A 43 -13.68 0.40 -9.29
C ARG A 43 -13.51 0.86 -7.83
N THR A 44 -14.53 1.43 -7.26
CA THR A 44 -14.64 1.59 -5.81
C THR A 44 -14.82 0.21 -5.15
N LEU A 45 -14.07 -0.04 -4.08
CA LEU A 45 -14.27 -1.19 -3.21
C LEU A 45 -15.12 -0.78 -2.02
N GLU A 46 -16.30 -1.39 -1.91
CA GLU A 46 -17.21 -1.19 -0.77
C GLU A 46 -16.91 -2.16 0.39
N ASN A 47 -16.22 -3.27 0.10
CA ASN A 47 -15.83 -4.28 1.08
C ASN A 47 -14.42 -4.76 0.80
N HIS A 48 -13.59 -4.79 1.82
CA HIS A 48 -12.20 -5.20 1.77
C HIS A 48 -11.72 -5.60 3.17
N TYR A 49 -10.49 -6.08 3.29
CA TYR A 49 -9.88 -6.33 4.60
C TYR A 49 -9.65 -5.02 5.35
N ALA A 50 -9.85 -5.03 6.67
CA ALA A 50 -9.47 -3.90 7.52
C ALA A 50 -7.95 -3.73 7.50
N ILE A 51 -7.50 -2.47 7.49
CA ILE A 51 -6.09 -2.10 7.35
C ILE A 51 -5.72 -1.15 8.48
N ILE A 52 -4.54 -1.31 9.05
CA ILE A 52 -3.94 -0.38 10.01
C ILE A 52 -2.50 -0.09 9.62
N GLY A 53 -2.09 1.17 9.70
CA GLY A 53 -0.72 1.55 9.41
C GLY A 53 -0.47 3.03 9.58
N MET A 54 0.73 3.45 9.24
CA MET A 54 1.11 4.86 9.22
C MET A 54 0.72 5.47 7.88
N ALA A 55 -0.11 6.50 7.88
CA ALA A 55 -0.58 7.19 6.68
C ALA A 55 -0.61 8.70 6.85
N ALA A 56 -0.45 9.42 5.75
CA ALA A 56 -0.97 10.77 5.63
C ALA A 56 -2.39 10.69 5.08
N VAL A 57 -3.35 11.36 5.73
CA VAL A 57 -4.73 11.37 5.29
C VAL A 57 -5.03 12.67 4.56
N VAL A 58 -5.45 12.58 3.30
CA VAL A 58 -5.80 13.73 2.46
C VAL A 58 -7.19 13.51 1.86
N ASP A 59 -8.12 14.41 2.13
CA ASP A 59 -9.51 14.33 1.67
C ASP A 59 -10.16 12.94 1.97
N ASP A 60 -10.01 12.48 3.21
CA ASP A 60 -10.46 11.17 3.70
C ASP A 60 -9.80 9.97 3.00
N TYR A 61 -8.73 10.19 2.21
CA TYR A 61 -8.00 9.12 1.54
C TYR A 61 -6.69 8.82 2.27
N PRO A 62 -6.46 7.56 2.73
CA PRO A 62 -5.24 7.19 3.45
C PRO A 62 -4.10 6.89 2.48
N LEU A 63 -3.05 7.68 2.52
CA LEU A 63 -1.80 7.50 1.81
C LEU A 63 -0.83 6.73 2.72
N TYR A 64 -0.89 5.41 2.69
CA TYR A 64 -0.08 4.56 3.57
C TYR A 64 1.40 4.54 3.18
N PHE A 65 2.27 4.76 4.16
CA PHE A 65 3.72 4.54 4.05
C PHE A 65 4.06 3.07 4.34
N GLU A 66 3.41 2.49 5.33
CA GLU A 66 3.36 1.06 5.64
C GLU A 66 2.02 0.74 6.29
N ALA A 67 1.59 -0.49 6.12
CA ALA A 67 0.39 -0.97 6.78
C ALA A 67 0.38 -2.50 6.86
N ALA A 68 -0.51 -3.02 7.69
CA ALA A 68 -0.89 -4.42 7.73
C ALA A 68 -2.40 -4.56 7.66
N ASN A 69 -2.87 -5.66 7.08
CA ASN A 69 -4.28 -5.98 7.10
C ASN A 69 -4.62 -6.99 8.21
N GLU A 70 -5.89 -7.18 8.47
CA GLU A 70 -6.41 -8.08 9.49
C GLU A 70 -6.06 -9.56 9.27
N CYS A 71 -5.58 -9.93 8.08
CA CYS A 71 -5.10 -11.28 7.77
C CYS A 71 -3.62 -11.47 8.10
N GLY A 72 -2.92 -10.43 8.56
CA GLY A 72 -1.50 -10.47 8.89
C GLY A 72 -0.56 -10.21 7.70
N LEU A 73 -1.08 -9.85 6.53
CA LEU A 73 -0.24 -9.37 5.44
C LEU A 73 0.20 -7.94 5.72
N ALA A 74 1.51 -7.68 5.61
CA ALA A 74 2.08 -6.34 5.79
C ALA A 74 2.88 -5.90 4.56
N VAL A 75 2.86 -4.60 4.29
CA VAL A 75 3.59 -3.96 3.17
C VAL A 75 4.21 -2.65 3.65
N ALA A 76 5.47 -2.40 3.29
CA ALA A 76 6.14 -1.11 3.47
C ALA A 76 6.57 -0.52 2.14
N GLY A 77 6.31 0.76 1.94
CA GLY A 77 6.87 1.55 0.85
C GLY A 77 8.28 2.00 1.21
N LEU A 78 9.25 1.67 0.37
CA LEU A 78 10.63 2.16 0.47
C LEU A 78 10.92 3.06 -0.71
N ASN A 79 11.47 4.24 -0.45
CA ASN A 79 11.81 5.18 -1.51
C ASN A 79 13.15 4.81 -2.14
N PHE A 80 13.15 4.51 -3.43
CA PHE A 80 14.33 4.26 -4.26
C PHE A 80 14.46 5.33 -5.34
N PRO A 81 14.99 6.52 -5.00
CA PRO A 81 15.19 7.60 -5.96
C PRO A 81 16.03 7.09 -7.14
N HIS A 82 15.65 7.47 -8.34
CA HIS A 82 16.28 7.10 -9.62
C HIS A 82 16.16 5.64 -10.07
N ASN A 83 15.70 4.72 -9.22
CA ASN A 83 15.54 3.30 -9.56
C ASN A 83 14.08 2.87 -9.75
N ALA A 84 13.13 3.64 -9.22
CA ALA A 84 11.72 3.35 -9.43
C ALA A 84 11.31 3.67 -10.87
N CYS A 85 10.66 2.71 -11.53
CA CYS A 85 10.14 2.87 -12.88
C CYS A 85 8.61 2.78 -12.85
N TYR A 86 7.97 3.79 -13.43
CA TYR A 86 6.51 3.83 -13.60
C TYR A 86 6.18 3.92 -15.09
N PHE A 87 5.09 3.30 -15.49
CA PHE A 87 4.76 3.12 -16.89
C PHE A 87 3.50 3.89 -17.29
N PRO A 88 3.28 4.15 -18.59
CA PRO A 88 1.99 4.61 -19.09
C PRO A 88 0.87 3.60 -18.78
N ILE A 89 -0.36 4.04 -18.83
CA ILE A 89 -1.53 3.16 -18.76
C ILE A 89 -1.45 2.10 -19.85
N GLN A 90 -1.64 0.83 -19.48
CA GLN A 90 -1.60 -0.32 -20.37
C GLN A 90 -2.99 -0.97 -20.45
N SER A 91 -3.45 -1.20 -21.69
CA SER A 91 -4.68 -1.97 -21.93
C SER A 91 -4.50 -3.42 -21.49
N GLY A 92 -5.51 -3.98 -20.83
CA GLY A 92 -5.48 -5.37 -20.34
C GLY A 92 -4.68 -5.58 -19.05
N LYS A 93 -4.10 -4.52 -18.46
CA LYS A 93 -3.44 -4.55 -17.16
C LYS A 93 -4.26 -3.83 -16.10
N GLU A 94 -4.04 -4.20 -14.87
CA GLU A 94 -4.55 -3.47 -13.71
C GLU A 94 -3.64 -2.27 -13.43
N ASN A 95 -4.08 -1.11 -13.88
CA ASN A 95 -3.32 0.14 -13.76
C ASN A 95 -3.52 0.72 -12.36
N VAL A 96 -2.44 0.87 -11.62
CA VAL A 96 -2.45 1.30 -10.21
C VAL A 96 -1.52 2.49 -10.05
N ALA A 97 -1.99 3.56 -9.43
CA ALA A 97 -1.13 4.66 -9.06
C ALA A 97 -0.18 4.23 -7.91
N PRO A 98 1.07 4.73 -7.85
CA PRO A 98 2.03 4.32 -6.83
C PRO A 98 1.52 4.51 -5.41
N PHE A 99 0.81 5.60 -5.13
CA PHE A 99 0.24 5.90 -3.81
C PHE A 99 -0.94 5.00 -3.43
N GLU A 100 -1.59 4.34 -4.40
CA GLU A 100 -2.70 3.39 -4.18
C GLU A 100 -2.20 1.96 -3.92
N PHE A 101 -0.93 1.68 -4.19
CA PHE A 101 -0.41 0.32 -4.27
C PHE A 101 -0.53 -0.45 -2.95
N ILE A 102 -0.05 0.15 -1.84
CA ILE A 102 -0.10 -0.47 -0.51
C ILE A 102 -1.55 -0.74 -0.13
N LEU A 103 -2.40 0.28 -0.26
CA LEU A 103 -3.82 0.19 0.06
C LEU A 103 -4.51 -0.92 -0.74
N ARG A 104 -4.25 -0.98 -2.06
CA ARG A 104 -4.87 -1.97 -2.93
C ARG A 104 -4.45 -3.41 -2.61
N ILE A 105 -3.15 -3.65 -2.41
CA ILE A 105 -2.65 -4.99 -2.06
C ILE A 105 -3.25 -5.46 -0.74
N LEU A 106 -3.24 -4.61 0.28
CA LEU A 106 -3.76 -4.97 1.60
C LEU A 106 -5.29 -5.10 1.65
N ALA A 107 -5.99 -4.35 0.81
CA ALA A 107 -7.45 -4.44 0.69
C ALA A 107 -7.92 -5.78 0.09
N LEU A 108 -7.13 -6.37 -0.81
CA LEU A 108 -7.55 -7.50 -1.64
C LEU A 108 -6.86 -8.83 -1.31
N CYS A 109 -5.64 -8.78 -0.79
CA CYS A 109 -4.80 -9.97 -0.60
C CYS A 109 -4.69 -10.32 0.89
N LYS A 110 -4.81 -11.59 1.22
CA LYS A 110 -4.64 -12.10 2.60
C LYS A 110 -3.29 -12.78 2.84
N SER A 111 -2.50 -12.99 1.78
CA SER A 111 -1.23 -13.72 1.86
C SER A 111 -0.21 -13.22 0.83
N LEU A 112 1.07 -13.54 1.06
CA LEU A 112 2.15 -13.26 0.11
C LEU A 112 1.91 -13.93 -1.25
N GLY A 113 1.33 -15.14 -1.27
CA GLY A 113 1.02 -15.85 -2.52
C GLY A 113 -0.04 -15.12 -3.34
N GLU A 114 -1.09 -14.59 -2.70
CA GLU A 114 -2.11 -13.79 -3.38
C GLU A 114 -1.54 -12.46 -3.87
N ALA A 115 -0.72 -11.79 -3.05
CA ALA A 115 -0.04 -10.57 -3.46
C ALA A 115 0.88 -10.80 -4.66
N ALA A 116 1.70 -11.85 -4.65
CA ALA A 116 2.56 -12.21 -5.78
C ALA A 116 1.77 -12.49 -7.05
N SER A 117 0.63 -13.16 -6.95
CA SER A 117 -0.27 -13.40 -8.08
C SER A 117 -0.87 -12.11 -8.63
N ALA A 118 -1.32 -11.21 -7.76
CA ALA A 118 -1.87 -9.92 -8.16
C ALA A 118 -0.84 -9.06 -8.90
N LEU A 119 0.44 -9.11 -8.48
CA LEU A 119 1.53 -8.36 -9.11
C LEU A 119 1.78 -8.72 -10.57
N GLN A 120 1.50 -9.95 -10.99
CA GLN A 120 1.73 -10.40 -12.37
C GLN A 120 0.90 -9.62 -13.40
N ASN A 121 -0.27 -9.13 -12.98
CA ASN A 121 -1.15 -8.32 -13.84
C ASN A 121 -1.16 -6.83 -13.51
N THR A 122 -0.42 -6.42 -12.48
CA THR A 122 -0.36 -5.01 -12.05
C THR A 122 0.59 -4.21 -12.92
N ASN A 123 0.17 -3.02 -13.32
CA ASN A 123 0.99 -1.99 -13.96
C ASN A 123 1.02 -0.76 -13.06
N LEU A 124 2.20 -0.44 -12.52
CA LEU A 124 2.36 0.80 -11.76
C LEU A 124 2.50 1.98 -12.73
N CYS A 125 1.50 2.85 -12.69
CA CYS A 125 1.38 3.97 -13.62
C CYS A 125 2.11 5.21 -13.12
N ASN A 126 2.63 6.02 -14.04
CA ASN A 126 3.19 7.32 -13.72
C ASN A 126 2.04 8.34 -13.48
N ILE A 127 1.42 8.24 -12.31
CA ILE A 127 0.28 9.08 -11.91
C ILE A 127 0.60 9.67 -10.54
N ASN A 128 0.54 10.98 -10.45
CA ASN A 128 0.68 11.70 -9.18
C ASN A 128 -0.65 11.76 -8.43
N PHE A 129 -0.55 11.91 -7.12
CA PHE A 129 -1.68 12.16 -6.23
C PHE A 129 -2.30 13.55 -6.50
#